data_b0a5c0555fa18d69f6041141de6f89b4
#
_entry.id   b0a5c0555fa18d69f6041141de6f89b4
#
_cell.length_a   1.000
_cell.length_b   1.000
_cell.length_c   1.000
_cell.angle_alpha   90.00
_cell.angle_beta   90.00
_cell.angle_gamma   90.00
#
_symmetry.space_group_name_H-M   'P 1'
#
loop_
_entity.id
_entity.type
_entity.pdbx_description
1 polymer ?
#
loop_
_entity_poly.entity_id
_entity_poly.type
_entity_poly.pdbx_seq_one_letter_code
_entity_poly.pdbx_strand_id
1 'polypeptide(L)'
;RYTDLDGNVSLLDCTDIMPEDPAERNSFLVPHIAQALRKKDMNYIAWAIKNQERHGAQIIDVCVDEMSAFPEERFEWIKWTVEVAQKVTDSIISIDSSDSRTIYAGLEAHDGSKSRPAINSFNLEDGRQDLVPMAKEHDALLFVNASGNAGMPANAEERVENLVTCMGMMDEVGIP
;
A
#
# COMPACT_ATOMS: atom_id res chain seq x y z
N ARG A 1 -0.37 -22.54 6.11
CA ARG A 1 -0.70 -22.50 7.56
C ARG A 1 -0.13 -21.25 8.18
N TYR A 2 -0.88 -20.62 9.06
CA TYR A 2 -0.47 -19.49 9.88
C TYR A 2 -1.12 -19.60 11.25
N THR A 3 -0.60 -18.90 12.24
CA THR A 3 -1.24 -18.80 13.56
C THR A 3 -2.02 -17.48 13.59
N ASP A 4 -3.34 -17.56 13.78
CA ASP A 4 -4.19 -16.38 13.86
C ASP A 4 -3.95 -15.56 15.15
N LEU A 5 -4.67 -14.46 15.32
CA LEU A 5 -4.50 -13.59 16.49
C LEU A 5 -4.92 -14.25 17.80
N ASP A 6 -5.79 -15.24 17.74
CA ASP A 6 -6.27 -16.02 18.90
C ASP A 6 -5.35 -17.19 19.27
N GLY A 7 -4.28 -17.41 18.49
CA GLY A 7 -3.31 -18.47 18.69
C GLY A 7 -3.69 -19.81 18.05
N ASN A 8 -4.75 -19.86 17.24
CA ASN A 8 -5.17 -21.06 16.56
C ASN A 8 -4.41 -21.26 15.24
N VAL A 9 -4.18 -22.52 14.88
CA VAL A 9 -3.62 -22.83 13.56
C VAL A 9 -4.71 -22.75 12.50
N SER A 10 -4.56 -21.82 11.59
CA SER A 10 -5.46 -21.55 10.48
C SER A 10 -4.82 -21.84 9.11
N LEU A 11 -5.64 -21.96 8.08
CA LEU A 11 -5.22 -22.20 6.70
C LEU A 11 -5.76 -21.10 5.80
N LEU A 12 -4.87 -20.47 5.02
CA LEU A 12 -5.32 -19.75 3.84
C LEU A 12 -5.63 -20.77 2.75
N ASP A 13 -6.86 -20.82 2.29
CA ASP A 13 -7.27 -21.70 1.20
C ASP A 13 -6.76 -21.15 -0.14
N CYS A 14 -5.93 -21.94 -0.82
CA CYS A 14 -5.33 -21.62 -2.11
C CYS A 14 -5.65 -22.68 -3.16
N THR A 15 -6.62 -23.58 -2.91
CA THR A 15 -6.90 -24.73 -3.78
C THR A 15 -7.38 -24.31 -5.17
N ASP A 16 -8.12 -23.21 -5.27
CA ASP A 16 -8.67 -22.65 -6.50
C ASP A 16 -7.62 -22.01 -7.44
N ILE A 17 -6.41 -21.71 -6.92
CA ILE A 17 -5.32 -21.13 -7.71
C ILE A 17 -4.16 -22.10 -7.93
N MET A 18 -4.21 -23.29 -7.34
CA MET A 18 -3.16 -24.30 -7.51
C MET A 18 -3.25 -24.95 -8.88
N PRO A 19 -2.12 -25.18 -9.58
CA PRO A 19 -2.11 -25.92 -10.83
C PRO A 19 -2.73 -27.32 -10.67
N GLU A 20 -3.40 -27.79 -11.71
CA GLU A 20 -3.96 -29.14 -11.72
C GLU A 20 -2.85 -30.20 -11.76
N ASP A 21 -1.77 -29.96 -12.54
CA ASP A 21 -0.64 -30.85 -12.64
C ASP A 21 0.20 -30.84 -11.34
N PRO A 22 0.37 -32.00 -10.67
CA PRO A 22 1.20 -32.11 -9.47
C PRO A 22 2.67 -31.70 -9.69
N ALA A 23 3.21 -31.85 -10.90
CA ALA A 23 4.59 -31.49 -11.21
C ALA A 23 4.78 -29.96 -11.18
N GLU A 24 3.77 -29.20 -11.63
CA GLU A 24 3.81 -27.75 -11.64
C GLU A 24 3.63 -27.16 -10.23
N ARG A 25 2.92 -27.85 -9.33
CA ARG A 25 2.67 -27.38 -7.95
C ARG A 25 3.95 -27.14 -7.16
N ASN A 26 5.00 -27.90 -7.42
CA ASN A 26 6.27 -27.77 -6.71
C ASN A 26 7.02 -26.48 -7.02
N SER A 27 6.79 -25.89 -8.18
CA SER A 27 7.40 -24.63 -8.64
C SER A 27 6.45 -23.44 -8.57
N PHE A 28 5.17 -23.66 -8.26
CA PHE A 28 4.17 -22.60 -8.23
C PHE A 28 4.32 -21.75 -6.97
N LEU A 29 4.54 -20.44 -7.18
CA LEU A 29 4.57 -19.45 -6.11
C LEU A 29 3.14 -18.96 -5.81
N VAL A 30 2.61 -19.32 -4.65
CA VAL A 30 1.28 -18.88 -4.21
C VAL A 30 1.35 -17.42 -3.76
N PRO A 31 0.64 -16.50 -4.39
CA PRO A 31 0.56 -15.09 -3.95
C PRO A 31 -0.38 -14.98 -2.74
N HIS A 32 0.11 -15.32 -1.54
CA HIS A 32 -0.70 -15.45 -0.33
C HIS A 32 -1.49 -14.20 0.00
N ILE A 33 -0.89 -13.01 -0.08
CA ILE A 33 -1.59 -11.75 0.21
C ILE A 33 -2.70 -11.50 -0.80
N ALA A 34 -2.45 -11.66 -2.09
CA ALA A 34 -3.46 -11.49 -3.12
C ALA A 34 -4.63 -12.47 -2.93
N GLN A 35 -4.33 -13.72 -2.55
CA GLN A 35 -5.34 -14.72 -2.26
C GLN A 35 -6.16 -14.38 -1.01
N ALA A 36 -5.51 -13.90 0.04
CA ALA A 36 -6.20 -13.44 1.25
C ALA A 36 -7.13 -12.24 0.96
N LEU A 37 -6.69 -11.30 0.14
CA LEU A 37 -7.51 -10.18 -0.32
C LEU A 37 -8.73 -10.67 -1.11
N ARG A 38 -8.54 -11.52 -2.12
CA ARG A 38 -9.64 -12.08 -2.94
C ARG A 38 -10.70 -12.79 -2.10
N LYS A 39 -10.27 -13.51 -1.08
CA LYS A 39 -11.16 -14.23 -0.14
C LYS A 39 -11.66 -13.36 1.01
N LYS A 40 -11.21 -12.12 1.10
CA LYS A 40 -11.46 -11.24 2.24
C LYS A 40 -11.15 -11.91 3.58
N ASP A 41 -10.03 -12.68 3.61
CA ASP A 41 -9.57 -13.37 4.82
C ASP A 41 -8.93 -12.37 5.79
N MET A 42 -9.77 -11.78 6.63
CA MET A 42 -9.35 -10.80 7.65
C MET A 42 -8.32 -11.40 8.63
N ASN A 43 -8.42 -12.69 8.96
CA ASN A 43 -7.52 -13.31 9.92
C ASN A 43 -6.09 -13.42 9.35
N TYR A 44 -5.97 -13.74 8.06
CA TYR A 44 -4.67 -13.77 7.41
C TYR A 44 -4.05 -12.37 7.30
N ILE A 45 -4.83 -11.37 6.90
CA ILE A 45 -4.35 -9.98 6.81
C ILE A 45 -3.93 -9.48 8.20
N ALA A 46 -4.75 -9.71 9.22
CA ALA A 46 -4.42 -9.37 10.61
C ALA A 46 -3.12 -10.05 11.09
N TRP A 47 -2.97 -11.33 10.80
CA TRP A 47 -1.72 -12.05 11.09
C TRP A 47 -0.51 -11.43 10.37
N ALA A 48 -0.65 -11.09 9.09
CA ALA A 48 0.43 -10.51 8.32
C ALA A 48 0.87 -9.16 8.87
N ILE A 49 -0.08 -8.29 9.26
CA ILE A 49 0.19 -6.99 9.90
C ILE A 49 0.88 -7.20 11.25
N LYS A 50 0.30 -8.02 12.13
CA LYS A 50 0.89 -8.25 13.47
C LYS A 50 2.26 -8.93 13.40
N ASN A 51 2.50 -9.73 12.38
CA ASN A 51 3.82 -10.32 12.16
C ASN A 51 4.87 -9.24 11.78
N GLN A 52 4.51 -8.27 10.96
CA GLN A 52 5.39 -7.15 10.62
C GLN A 52 5.69 -6.29 11.86
N GLU A 53 4.68 -5.95 12.67
CA GLU A 53 4.86 -5.20 13.92
C GLU A 53 5.78 -5.91 14.90
N ARG A 54 5.64 -7.23 15.06
CA ARG A 54 6.53 -8.05 15.92
C ARG A 54 8.01 -7.97 15.49
N HIS A 55 8.26 -7.70 14.22
CA HIS A 55 9.60 -7.50 13.66
C HIS A 55 10.02 -6.03 13.60
N GLY A 56 9.25 -5.12 14.21
CA GLY A 56 9.62 -3.72 14.38
C GLY A 56 9.08 -2.77 13.30
N ALA A 57 8.16 -3.21 12.45
CA ALA A 57 7.52 -2.30 11.50
C ALA A 57 6.68 -1.25 12.25
N GLN A 58 6.88 0.01 11.90
CA GLN A 58 6.14 1.17 12.42
C GLN A 58 5.14 1.71 11.38
N ILE A 59 5.32 1.33 10.14
CA ILE A 59 4.48 1.68 9.00
C ILE A 59 4.10 0.39 8.30
N ILE A 60 2.82 0.21 8.02
CA ILE A 60 2.28 -0.93 7.28
C ILE A 60 1.87 -0.43 5.90
N ASP A 61 2.57 -0.90 4.89
CA ASP A 61 2.29 -0.53 3.50
C ASP A 61 1.21 -1.44 2.92
N VAL A 62 0.18 -0.84 2.31
CA VAL A 62 -0.95 -1.54 1.69
C VAL A 62 -1.04 -1.16 0.22
N CYS A 63 -0.86 -2.15 -0.64
CA CYS A 63 -0.95 -2.04 -2.08
C CYS A 63 -1.91 -3.09 -2.65
N VAL A 64 -2.76 -2.69 -3.60
CA VAL A 64 -3.75 -3.56 -4.25
C VAL A 64 -3.62 -3.54 -5.77
N ASP A 65 -2.54 -3.00 -6.31
CA ASP A 65 -2.36 -2.81 -7.75
C ASP A 65 -2.43 -4.13 -8.53
N GLU A 66 -1.93 -5.22 -7.94
CA GLU A 66 -1.97 -6.56 -8.54
C GLU A 66 -3.37 -7.23 -8.53
N MET A 67 -4.37 -6.59 -7.90
CA MET A 67 -5.74 -7.15 -7.85
C MET A 67 -6.48 -6.98 -9.18
N SER A 68 -6.21 -5.91 -9.92
CA SER A 68 -6.79 -5.65 -11.23
C SER A 68 -5.91 -4.71 -12.06
N ALA A 69 -5.95 -4.88 -13.39
CA ALA A 69 -5.37 -3.94 -14.34
C ALA A 69 -6.18 -2.63 -14.44
N PHE A 70 -7.43 -2.62 -13.97
CA PHE A 70 -8.33 -1.46 -14.02
C PHE A 70 -8.36 -0.75 -12.68
N PRO A 71 -7.89 0.52 -12.58
CA PRO A 71 -7.85 1.26 -11.32
C PRO A 71 -9.20 1.32 -10.58
N GLU A 72 -10.31 1.48 -11.32
CA GLU A 72 -11.66 1.58 -10.75
C GLU A 72 -12.07 0.33 -9.95
N GLU A 73 -11.56 -0.85 -10.35
CA GLU A 73 -11.80 -2.09 -9.60
C GLU A 73 -10.97 -2.16 -8.32
N ARG A 74 -9.85 -1.43 -8.26
CA ARG A 74 -8.96 -1.38 -7.07
C ARG A 74 -9.56 -0.57 -5.94
N PHE A 75 -10.48 0.37 -6.20
CA PHE A 75 -11.02 1.28 -5.19
C PHE A 75 -11.69 0.53 -4.02
N GLU A 76 -12.48 -0.48 -4.31
CA GLU A 76 -13.12 -1.29 -3.28
C GLU A 76 -12.10 -2.16 -2.50
N TRP A 77 -11.05 -2.62 -3.17
CA TRP A 77 -9.99 -3.40 -2.53
C TRP A 77 -9.16 -2.55 -1.58
N ILE A 78 -8.73 -1.35 -2.00
CA ILE A 78 -7.92 -0.48 -1.16
C ILE A 78 -8.71 0.01 0.05
N LYS A 79 -9.97 0.42 -0.11
CA LYS A 79 -10.84 0.82 0.99
C LYS A 79 -10.97 -0.29 2.02
N TRP A 80 -11.35 -1.48 1.57
CA TRP A 80 -11.49 -2.63 2.45
C TRP A 80 -10.19 -2.97 3.19
N THR A 81 -9.05 -2.92 2.49
CA THR A 81 -7.74 -3.24 3.09
C THR A 81 -7.34 -2.23 4.15
N VAL A 82 -7.54 -0.93 3.89
CA VAL A 82 -7.29 0.15 4.86
C VAL A 82 -8.18 -0.02 6.09
N GLU A 83 -9.49 -0.25 5.91
CA GLU A 83 -10.41 -0.46 7.02
C GLU A 83 -10.05 -1.68 7.88
N VAL A 84 -9.64 -2.79 7.25
CA VAL A 84 -9.19 -3.99 7.96
C VAL A 84 -7.90 -3.73 8.71
N ALA A 85 -6.93 -3.07 8.07
CA ALA A 85 -5.66 -2.72 8.70
C ALA A 85 -5.91 -1.88 9.97
N GLN A 86 -6.74 -0.84 9.90
CA GLN A 86 -7.05 0.02 11.04
C GLN A 86 -7.90 -0.64 12.14
N LYS A 87 -8.50 -1.80 11.91
CA LYS A 87 -9.10 -2.62 12.98
C LYS A 87 -8.06 -3.43 13.74
N VAL A 88 -6.89 -3.63 13.15
CA VAL A 88 -5.85 -4.55 13.63
C VAL A 88 -4.68 -3.81 14.26
N THR A 89 -4.35 -2.61 13.76
CA THR A 89 -3.16 -1.86 14.18
C THR A 89 -3.44 -0.38 14.33
N ASP A 90 -2.68 0.27 15.23
CA ASP A 90 -2.58 1.73 15.35
C ASP A 90 -1.31 2.27 14.65
N SER A 91 -0.54 1.40 13.98
CA SER A 91 0.59 1.81 13.15
C SER A 91 0.13 2.68 11.98
N ILE A 92 1.03 3.49 11.46
CA ILE A 92 0.77 4.29 10.26
C ILE A 92 0.46 3.34 9.09
N ILE A 93 -0.63 3.59 8.40
CA ILE A 93 -0.98 2.89 7.16
C ILE A 93 -0.45 3.71 5.98
N SER A 94 0.47 3.13 5.23
CA SER A 94 0.96 3.67 3.96
C SER A 94 0.10 3.15 2.82
N ILE A 95 -0.57 4.05 2.13
CA ILE A 95 -1.46 3.72 1.01
C ILE A 95 -0.63 3.83 -0.27
N ASP A 96 -0.36 2.69 -0.88
CA ASP A 96 0.48 2.56 -2.07
C ASP A 96 -0.33 2.20 -3.31
N SER A 97 -0.17 2.96 -4.35
CA SER A 97 -0.66 2.64 -5.70
C SER A 97 0.08 3.45 -6.77
N SER A 98 0.19 2.87 -7.94
CA SER A 98 0.61 3.57 -9.17
C SER A 98 -0.44 4.57 -9.67
N ASP A 99 -1.69 4.48 -9.23
CA ASP A 99 -2.80 5.37 -9.62
C ASP A 99 -3.23 6.27 -8.45
N SER A 100 -3.15 7.59 -8.62
CA SER A 100 -3.48 8.58 -7.60
C SER A 100 -4.94 8.49 -7.12
N ARG A 101 -5.87 8.06 -7.98
CA ARG A 101 -7.29 7.88 -7.62
C ARG A 101 -7.48 6.70 -6.66
N THR A 102 -6.67 5.64 -6.81
CA THR A 102 -6.67 4.51 -5.87
C THR A 102 -6.15 4.96 -4.50
N ILE A 103 -5.09 5.78 -4.48
CA ILE A 103 -4.60 6.38 -3.23
C ILE A 103 -5.69 7.22 -2.58
N TYR A 104 -6.35 8.09 -3.34
CA TYR A 104 -7.46 8.91 -2.83
C TYR A 104 -8.58 8.06 -2.22
N ALA A 105 -8.98 6.99 -2.91
CA ALA A 105 -10.00 6.07 -2.39
C ALA A 105 -9.58 5.43 -1.04
N GLY A 106 -8.30 5.12 -0.87
CA GLY A 106 -7.75 4.62 0.39
C GLY A 106 -7.73 5.69 1.49
N LEU A 107 -7.38 6.93 1.16
CA LEU A 107 -7.41 8.07 2.10
C LEU A 107 -8.83 8.35 2.60
N GLU A 108 -9.82 8.32 1.72
CA GLU A 108 -11.24 8.50 2.08
C GLU A 108 -11.76 7.42 3.05
N ALA A 109 -11.19 6.21 2.99
CA ALA A 109 -11.54 5.12 3.90
C ALA A 109 -10.75 5.14 5.22
N HIS A 110 -9.70 5.95 5.28
CA HIS A 110 -8.82 6.02 6.46
C HIS A 110 -9.45 6.89 7.57
N ASP A 111 -9.54 6.31 8.77
CA ASP A 111 -9.96 7.05 9.97
C ASP A 111 -8.76 7.80 10.58
N GLY A 112 -8.64 9.08 10.25
CA GLY A 112 -7.58 9.95 10.75
C GLY A 112 -7.57 10.17 12.27
N SER A 113 -8.62 9.75 12.99
CA SER A 113 -8.64 9.82 14.45
C SER A 113 -7.78 8.75 15.11
N LYS A 114 -7.39 7.69 14.39
CA LYS A 114 -6.56 6.59 14.89
C LYS A 114 -5.08 6.82 14.68
N SER A 115 -4.70 7.20 13.47
CA SER A 115 -3.31 7.50 13.09
C SER A 115 -3.30 8.43 11.88
N ARG A 116 -2.15 9.04 11.61
CA ARG A 116 -1.94 9.73 10.33
C ARG A 116 -1.78 8.69 9.23
N PRO A 117 -2.41 8.86 8.05
CA PRO A 117 -2.09 8.04 6.89
C PRO A 117 -0.73 8.43 6.30
N ALA A 118 -0.16 7.56 5.48
CA ALA A 118 0.95 7.91 4.61
C ALA A 118 0.57 7.62 3.15
N ILE A 119 1.14 8.38 2.22
CA ILE A 119 0.98 8.21 0.77
C ILE A 119 2.29 7.69 0.19
N ASN A 120 2.23 6.58 -0.52
CA ASN A 120 3.35 6.01 -1.25
C ASN A 120 3.04 5.95 -2.75
N SER A 121 3.71 6.79 -3.55
CA SER A 121 4.62 7.86 -3.29
C SER A 121 4.38 9.06 -4.22
N PHE A 122 4.74 10.23 -3.80
CA PHE A 122 4.81 11.41 -4.64
C PHE A 122 6.15 11.45 -5.39
N ASN A 123 6.11 11.83 -6.66
CA ASN A 123 7.25 12.05 -7.53
C ASN A 123 6.88 13.03 -8.66
N LEU A 124 7.79 13.26 -9.61
CA LEU A 124 7.59 14.19 -10.72
C LEU A 124 6.97 13.54 -11.97
N GLU A 125 6.40 12.35 -11.87
CA GLU A 125 5.63 11.76 -12.95
C GLU A 125 4.28 12.45 -13.14
N ASP A 126 3.79 12.51 -14.36
CA ASP A 126 2.50 13.14 -14.67
C ASP A 126 1.36 12.50 -13.87
N GLY A 127 0.51 13.34 -13.30
CA GLY A 127 -0.63 12.90 -12.48
C GLY A 127 -0.29 12.56 -11.03
N ARG A 128 1.00 12.68 -10.61
CA ARG A 128 1.39 12.50 -9.19
C ARG A 128 1.33 13.79 -8.39
N GLN A 129 1.29 14.94 -9.06
CA GLN A 129 1.23 16.28 -8.42
C GLN A 129 -0.03 16.46 -7.59
N ASP A 130 -1.13 15.80 -7.95
CA ASP A 130 -2.41 15.84 -7.21
C ASP A 130 -2.28 15.22 -5.80
N LEU A 131 -1.26 14.40 -5.55
CA LEU A 131 -1.02 13.81 -4.24
C LEU A 131 -0.57 14.82 -3.19
N VAL A 132 0.03 15.95 -3.60
CA VAL A 132 0.49 17.00 -2.67
C VAL A 132 -0.69 17.69 -1.97
N PRO A 133 -1.71 18.23 -2.68
CA PRO A 133 -2.90 18.74 -2.01
C PRO A 133 -3.68 17.67 -1.24
N MET A 134 -3.76 16.44 -1.73
CA MET A 134 -4.39 15.33 -1.00
C MET A 134 -3.69 15.05 0.33
N ALA A 135 -2.35 15.05 0.35
CA ALA A 135 -1.58 14.87 1.59
C ALA A 135 -1.89 15.98 2.60
N LYS A 136 -2.05 17.23 2.14
CA LYS A 136 -2.44 18.34 2.99
C LYS A 136 -3.84 18.19 3.55
N GLU A 137 -4.81 17.81 2.72
CA GLU A 137 -6.22 17.65 3.08
C GLU A 137 -6.40 16.58 4.16
N HIS A 138 -5.69 15.46 4.03
CA HIS A 138 -5.79 14.31 4.95
C HIS A 138 -4.75 14.30 6.07
N ASP A 139 -3.96 15.37 6.24
CA ASP A 139 -2.82 15.40 7.17
C ASP A 139 -1.89 14.19 7.02
N ALA A 140 -1.68 13.73 5.77
CA ALA A 140 -0.91 12.54 5.48
C ALA A 140 0.60 12.81 5.47
N LEU A 141 1.38 11.81 5.88
CA LEU A 141 2.80 11.75 5.57
C LEU A 141 2.98 11.46 4.08
N LEU A 142 4.00 12.03 3.46
CA LEU A 142 4.25 11.86 2.03
C LEU A 142 5.62 11.22 1.80
N PHE A 143 5.63 9.99 1.28
CA PHE A 143 6.86 9.41 0.75
C PHE A 143 7.20 10.09 -0.57
N VAL A 144 8.41 10.62 -0.67
CA VAL A 144 8.88 11.30 -1.87
C VAL A 144 9.90 10.46 -2.59
N ASN A 145 9.67 10.20 -3.86
CA ASN A 145 10.59 9.48 -4.74
C ASN A 145 11.20 10.44 -5.77
N ALA A 146 12.47 10.24 -6.10
CA ALA A 146 13.21 11.10 -7.03
C ALA A 146 12.93 10.80 -8.51
N SER A 147 12.03 9.88 -8.85
CA SER A 147 11.66 9.60 -10.24
C SER A 147 10.82 10.72 -10.88
N GLY A 148 10.79 10.73 -12.20
CA GLY A 148 9.97 11.65 -12.99
C GLY A 148 9.60 11.00 -14.33
N ASN A 149 9.02 11.78 -15.25
CA ASN A 149 8.57 11.27 -16.56
C ASN A 149 9.66 10.57 -17.39
N ALA A 150 10.93 10.91 -17.18
CA ALA A 150 12.06 10.22 -17.80
C ALA A 150 12.43 8.90 -17.08
N GLY A 151 11.76 8.55 -15.99
CA GLY A 151 12.06 7.40 -15.15
C GLY A 151 12.95 7.73 -13.96
N MET A 152 13.79 6.78 -13.55
CA MET A 152 14.74 6.97 -12.46
C MET A 152 15.87 7.91 -12.85
N PRO A 153 16.32 8.81 -11.92
CA PRO A 153 17.42 9.73 -12.21
C PRO A 153 18.72 9.00 -12.56
N ALA A 154 19.43 9.50 -13.56
CA ALA A 154 20.62 8.86 -14.08
C ALA A 154 21.85 9.00 -13.16
N ASN A 155 21.88 10.03 -12.31
CA ASN A 155 23.01 10.35 -11.42
C ASN A 155 22.53 10.98 -10.11
N ALA A 156 23.47 11.31 -9.22
CA ALA A 156 23.17 11.89 -7.92
C ALA A 156 22.66 13.34 -8.00
N GLU A 157 23.19 14.11 -8.94
CA GLU A 157 22.81 15.51 -9.15
C GLU A 157 21.34 15.60 -9.57
N GLU A 158 20.93 14.84 -10.57
CA GLU A 158 19.54 14.78 -11.03
C GLU A 158 18.60 14.29 -9.93
N ARG A 159 19.03 13.33 -9.10
CA ARG A 159 18.26 12.86 -7.94
C ARG A 159 18.00 13.99 -6.95
N VAL A 160 19.02 14.79 -6.64
CA VAL A 160 18.89 15.93 -5.74
C VAL A 160 17.98 17.01 -6.34
N GLU A 161 18.15 17.32 -7.63
CA GLU A 161 17.31 18.31 -8.34
C GLU A 161 15.84 17.91 -8.31
N ASN A 162 15.52 16.64 -8.59
CA ASN A 162 14.15 16.14 -8.55
C ASN A 162 13.56 16.22 -7.14
N LEU A 163 14.31 15.84 -6.11
CA LEU A 163 13.84 15.92 -4.72
C LEU A 163 13.65 17.37 -4.27
N VAL A 164 14.55 18.30 -4.65
CA VAL A 164 14.40 19.74 -4.35
C VAL A 164 13.15 20.28 -5.02
N THR A 165 12.86 19.86 -6.25
CA THR A 165 11.63 20.25 -6.95
C THR A 165 10.39 19.73 -6.22
N CYS A 166 10.38 18.47 -5.80
CA CYS A 166 9.29 17.89 -5.01
C CYS A 166 9.09 18.65 -3.70
N MET A 167 10.16 18.96 -2.98
CA MET A 167 10.09 19.74 -1.72
C MET A 167 9.51 21.15 -1.96
N GLY A 168 9.91 21.82 -3.05
CA GLY A 168 9.33 23.11 -3.42
C GLY A 168 7.82 23.06 -3.60
N MET A 169 7.29 22.01 -4.25
CA MET A 169 5.85 21.81 -4.41
C MET A 169 5.14 21.55 -3.08
N MET A 170 5.80 20.83 -2.15
CA MET A 170 5.27 20.60 -0.80
C MET A 170 5.25 21.89 0.02
N ASP A 171 6.31 22.70 -0.05
CA ASP A 171 6.41 23.99 0.64
C ASP A 171 5.31 24.96 0.20
N GLU A 172 4.98 25.01 -1.09
CA GLU A 172 3.93 25.86 -1.66
C GLU A 172 2.55 25.62 -1.02
N VAL A 173 2.26 24.38 -0.61
CA VAL A 173 1.01 24.02 0.09
C VAL A 173 1.16 23.93 1.61
N GLY A 174 2.37 24.14 2.13
CA GLY A 174 2.67 24.16 3.55
C GLY A 174 2.70 22.75 4.19
N ILE A 175 3.22 21.77 3.46
CA ILE A 175 3.64 20.47 4.00
C ILE A 175 5.10 20.60 4.41
N PRO A 176 5.45 20.31 5.69
CA PRO A 176 6.81 20.46 6.19
C PRO A 176 7.77 19.37 5.66
#